data_909e152150a1d5e874b4cc8f34a872a7
#
_entry.id   909e152150a1d5e874b4cc8f34a872a7
#
_cell.length_a   1.000
_cell.length_b   1.000
_cell.length_c   1.000
_cell.angle_alpha   90.00
_cell.angle_beta   90.00
_cell.angle_gamma   90.00
#
_symmetry.space_group_name_H-M   'P 1'
#
loop_
_entity.id
_entity.type
_entity.pdbx_description
1 polymer ?
#
loop_
_entity_poly.entity_id
_entity_poly.type
_entity_poly.pdbx_seq_one_letter_code
_entity_poly.pdbx_strand_id
1 'polypeptide(L)'
;MENTSRISPISSIAHTATKPEIASLFGLAIVHAWIYAFNTSNEATCPWQYVYLAIAATMLALAALSRKRAAFVASKTACVIAGTFGVVAPLLAFVAHANPLGALPLICGGIFVGWAYSIWGIAYSKFTMPQAIFLLFVSGIIAAILKTAFFFIPEPATQILLALLAPIALLAGTSACAMPQSTQRGALRFTKKDVKSLWKVAAIVLVFSIVNANLLANEQIHPAAMTIGSFLIARTAEISLCACILAWTFLLKKPFNFVQLWRIILVLLATDIVVRIAFPGIAFQPLFSSVCVNFIVLFVWLTLSDIAQHSDIAPSVVFGIGWSLYTIPLFAGVTITQKLGTQTTEAFYLALLLYFMLIASTFCLELRDRDIQLIFSDVNADAAPMPQEFANIDTRCANLAEKKHLTARELEVMQMLCKGRTKAYIAESMFVTENTVKGHTKRLYAKLGVHSKKELQQLIDLE
;
A
#
# COMPACT_ATOMS: atom_id res chain seq x y z
N MET A 1 15.84 38.01 4.74
CA MET A 1 15.90 37.39 3.41
C MET A 1 16.72 36.12 3.55
N GLU A 2 16.12 35.05 4.04
CA GLU A 2 16.72 33.73 4.08
C GLU A 2 16.03 32.84 3.02
N ASN A 3 16.81 32.52 2.02
CA ASN A 3 16.44 31.71 0.88
C ASN A 3 16.42 30.26 1.34
N THR A 4 15.34 29.80 1.96
CA THR A 4 15.10 28.36 2.17
C THR A 4 14.79 27.74 0.82
N SER A 5 15.83 27.36 0.09
CA SER A 5 15.74 26.48 -1.07
C SER A 5 15.01 25.21 -0.67
N ARG A 6 13.77 25.06 -1.14
CA ARG A 6 12.99 23.81 -1.03
C ARG A 6 13.75 22.71 -1.75
N ILE A 7 14.50 21.93 -0.99
CA ILE A 7 15.20 20.75 -1.48
C ILE A 7 14.13 19.77 -1.94
N SER A 8 14.13 19.39 -3.22
CA SER A 8 13.20 18.36 -3.71
C SER A 8 13.49 17.02 -2.99
N PRO A 9 12.49 16.18 -2.70
CA PRO A 9 12.72 14.86 -2.07
C PRO A 9 13.78 14.03 -2.81
N ILE A 10 13.87 14.16 -4.14
CA ILE A 10 14.87 13.49 -4.96
C ILE A 10 16.28 14.05 -4.71
N SER A 11 16.42 15.36 -4.54
CA SER A 11 17.74 15.97 -4.26
C SER A 11 18.20 15.67 -2.83
N SER A 12 17.28 15.56 -1.85
CA SER A 12 17.64 15.14 -0.50
C SER A 12 18.07 13.66 -0.44
N ILE A 13 17.44 12.79 -1.23
CA ILE A 13 17.83 11.37 -1.34
C ILE A 13 19.14 11.24 -2.14
N ALA A 14 19.32 12.02 -3.21
CA ALA A 14 20.51 11.93 -4.07
C ALA A 14 21.78 12.53 -3.44
N HIS A 15 21.66 13.58 -2.63
CA HIS A 15 22.83 14.26 -2.03
C HIS A 15 23.22 13.74 -0.64
N THR A 16 22.32 13.04 0.07
CA THR A 16 22.55 12.52 1.42
C THR A 16 22.14 11.06 1.58
N ALA A 17 22.02 10.30 0.47
CA ALA A 17 21.67 8.89 0.55
C ALA A 17 22.64 8.15 1.46
N THR A 18 22.20 7.85 2.67
CA THR A 18 22.96 7.06 3.62
C THR A 18 22.97 5.59 3.18
N LYS A 19 23.98 4.82 3.60
CA LYS A 19 24.04 3.37 3.28
C LYS A 19 22.72 2.62 3.55
N PRO A 20 21.98 2.89 4.65
CA PRO A 20 20.68 2.25 4.91
C PRO A 20 19.57 2.62 3.90
N GLU A 21 19.55 3.85 3.38
CA GLU A 21 18.57 4.25 2.37
C GLU A 21 18.82 3.54 1.04
N ILE A 22 20.07 3.41 0.63
CA ILE A 22 20.46 2.61 -0.54
C ILE A 22 20.08 1.14 -0.34
N ALA A 23 20.33 0.58 0.84
CA ALA A 23 19.94 -0.78 1.17
C ALA A 23 18.42 -0.99 1.07
N SER A 24 17.61 0.05 1.39
CA SER A 24 16.15 0.01 1.31
C SER A 24 15.63 -0.10 -0.13
N LEU A 25 16.34 0.41 -1.12
CA LEU A 25 15.97 0.29 -2.53
C LEU A 25 16.04 -1.15 -3.03
N PHE A 26 17.06 -1.88 -2.62
CA PHE A 26 17.35 -3.22 -3.15
C PHE A 26 16.73 -4.34 -2.32
N GLY A 27 16.70 -4.21 -1.01
CA GLY A 27 16.40 -5.33 -0.14
C GLY A 27 14.97 -5.85 -0.27
N LEU A 28 13.95 -4.98 -0.31
CA LEU A 28 12.57 -5.41 -0.54
C LEU A 28 12.37 -5.93 -1.97
N ALA A 29 13.05 -5.32 -2.96
CA ALA A 29 13.05 -5.79 -4.33
C ALA A 29 13.57 -7.23 -4.45
N ILE A 30 14.65 -7.55 -3.71
CA ILE A 30 15.19 -8.91 -3.64
C ILE A 30 14.17 -9.88 -3.07
N VAL A 31 13.45 -9.52 -2.00
CA VAL A 31 12.41 -10.39 -1.40
C VAL A 31 11.27 -10.64 -2.39
N HIS A 32 10.80 -9.62 -3.10
CA HIS A 32 9.74 -9.77 -4.11
C HIS A 32 10.18 -10.61 -5.31
N ALA A 33 11.42 -10.44 -5.78
CA ALA A 33 11.97 -11.25 -6.85
C ALA A 33 12.22 -12.69 -6.37
N TRP A 34 12.68 -12.85 -5.12
CA TRP A 34 12.94 -14.14 -4.51
C TRP A 34 11.68 -15.00 -4.43
N ILE A 35 10.59 -14.48 -3.87
CA ILE A 35 9.33 -15.25 -3.76
C ILE A 35 8.77 -15.60 -5.15
N TYR A 36 8.88 -14.69 -6.11
CA TYR A 36 8.47 -14.96 -7.49
C TYR A 36 9.26 -16.11 -8.09
N ALA A 37 10.60 -16.02 -8.10
CA ALA A 37 11.47 -17.04 -8.67
C ALA A 37 11.35 -18.38 -7.93
N PHE A 38 11.26 -18.35 -6.60
CA PHE A 38 11.08 -19.55 -5.79
C PHE A 38 9.76 -20.27 -6.10
N ASN A 39 8.66 -19.53 -6.28
CA ASN A 39 7.37 -20.14 -6.63
C ASN A 39 7.41 -20.73 -8.04
N THR A 40 7.88 -19.98 -9.04
CA THR A 40 7.93 -20.46 -10.44
C THR A 40 8.81 -21.68 -10.60
N SER A 41 9.92 -21.76 -9.87
CA SER A 41 10.81 -22.92 -9.87
C SER A 41 10.23 -24.18 -9.21
N ASN A 42 9.19 -24.05 -8.41
CA ASN A 42 8.62 -25.17 -7.64
C ASN A 42 7.19 -25.56 -8.07
N GLU A 43 6.66 -24.95 -9.11
CA GLU A 43 5.28 -25.16 -9.58
C GLU A 43 4.94 -26.62 -9.88
N ALA A 44 5.89 -27.36 -10.47
CA ALA A 44 5.66 -28.74 -10.91
C ALA A 44 5.66 -29.78 -9.78
N THR A 45 6.21 -29.46 -8.61
CA THR A 45 6.54 -30.46 -7.57
C THR A 45 5.61 -30.42 -6.37
N CYS A 46 5.02 -29.26 -6.04
CA CYS A 46 4.22 -29.08 -4.82
C CYS A 46 3.11 -28.04 -5.01
N PRO A 47 2.01 -28.13 -4.24
CA PRO A 47 1.01 -27.08 -4.18
C PRO A 47 1.62 -25.78 -3.61
N TRP A 48 2.15 -24.95 -4.47
CA TRP A 48 2.89 -23.72 -4.14
C TRP A 48 2.10 -22.73 -3.26
N GLN A 49 0.78 -22.79 -3.26
CA GLN A 49 -0.06 -21.94 -2.42
C GLN A 49 0.22 -22.09 -0.93
N TYR A 50 0.79 -23.22 -0.47
CA TYR A 50 1.16 -23.40 0.95
C TYR A 50 2.20 -22.38 1.44
N VAL A 51 2.98 -21.77 0.54
CA VAL A 51 3.90 -20.68 0.91
C VAL A 51 3.14 -19.50 1.53
N TYR A 52 1.94 -19.15 1.02
CA TYR A 52 1.14 -18.04 1.55
C TYR A 52 0.59 -18.33 2.93
N LEU A 53 0.22 -19.57 3.21
CA LEU A 53 -0.21 -19.97 4.55
C LEU A 53 0.95 -19.90 5.55
N ALA A 54 2.14 -20.32 5.13
CA ALA A 54 3.34 -20.22 5.96
C ALA A 54 3.75 -18.76 6.21
N ILE A 55 3.63 -17.87 5.22
CA ILE A 55 3.83 -16.43 5.38
C ILE A 55 2.87 -15.89 6.45
N ALA A 56 1.56 -16.16 6.33
CA ALA A 56 0.56 -15.69 7.28
C ALA A 56 0.84 -16.18 8.70
N ALA A 57 1.10 -17.47 8.86
CA ALA A 57 1.39 -18.06 10.16
C ALA A 57 2.62 -17.43 10.82
N THR A 58 3.69 -17.23 10.04
CA THR A 58 4.92 -16.60 10.52
C THR A 58 4.68 -15.15 10.93
N MET A 59 4.00 -14.36 10.11
CA MET A 59 3.75 -12.96 10.40
C MET A 59 2.83 -12.77 11.61
N LEU A 60 1.81 -13.62 11.79
CA LEU A 60 0.97 -13.62 12.98
C LEU A 60 1.75 -14.03 14.24
N ALA A 61 2.62 -15.03 14.13
CA ALA A 61 3.49 -15.44 15.24
C ALA A 61 4.46 -14.31 15.65
N LEU A 62 5.07 -13.62 14.68
CA LEU A 62 5.93 -12.47 14.93
C LEU A 62 5.16 -11.27 15.48
N ALA A 63 3.94 -11.03 15.03
CA ALA A 63 3.05 -10.01 15.58
C ALA A 63 2.71 -10.29 17.05
N ALA A 64 2.40 -11.53 17.40
CA ALA A 64 2.15 -11.93 18.77
C ALA A 64 3.41 -11.82 19.65
N LEU A 65 4.56 -12.23 19.14
CA LEU A 65 5.85 -12.16 19.83
C LEU A 65 6.28 -10.71 20.07
N SER A 66 6.05 -9.82 19.11
CA SER A 66 6.45 -8.41 19.18
C SER A 66 5.73 -7.65 20.29
N ARG A 67 4.55 -8.10 20.74
CA ARG A 67 3.86 -7.52 21.91
C ARG A 67 4.67 -7.66 23.20
N LYS A 68 5.50 -8.71 23.29
CA LYS A 68 6.34 -8.98 24.47
C LYS A 68 7.82 -8.63 24.23
N ARG A 69 8.31 -8.75 23.00
CA ARG A 69 9.72 -8.60 22.62
C ARG A 69 9.86 -7.89 21.27
N ALA A 70 9.46 -6.64 21.21
CA ALA A 70 9.44 -5.86 19.94
C ALA A 70 10.81 -5.82 19.22
N ALA A 71 11.90 -5.69 19.98
CA ALA A 71 13.25 -5.64 19.41
C ALA A 71 13.75 -6.98 18.86
N PHE A 72 13.09 -8.11 19.19
CA PHE A 72 13.55 -9.43 18.76
C PHE A 72 13.42 -9.61 17.23
N VAL A 73 12.32 -9.16 16.63
CA VAL A 73 12.01 -9.39 15.21
C VAL A 73 13.12 -8.91 14.27
N ALA A 74 13.72 -7.75 14.59
CA ALA A 74 14.82 -7.16 13.81
C ALA A 74 16.20 -7.42 14.44
N SER A 75 16.32 -8.33 15.43
CA SER A 75 17.59 -8.65 16.07
C SER A 75 18.49 -9.49 15.15
N LYS A 76 19.80 -9.41 15.38
CA LYS A 76 20.78 -10.22 14.63
C LYS A 76 20.49 -11.73 14.71
N THR A 77 20.12 -12.22 15.91
CA THR A 77 19.76 -13.63 16.10
C THR A 77 18.54 -14.03 15.28
N ALA A 78 17.50 -13.18 15.28
CA ALA A 78 16.30 -13.43 14.49
C ALA A 78 16.59 -13.44 12.99
N CYS A 79 17.48 -12.57 12.51
CA CYS A 79 17.89 -12.53 11.11
C CYS A 79 18.71 -13.75 10.70
N VAL A 80 19.56 -14.29 11.58
CA VAL A 80 20.26 -15.54 11.32
C VAL A 80 19.25 -16.69 11.19
N ILE A 81 18.30 -16.80 12.13
CA ILE A 81 17.25 -17.83 12.07
C ILE A 81 16.44 -17.70 10.76
N ALA A 82 15.95 -16.53 10.44
CA ALA A 82 15.19 -16.30 9.21
C ALA A 82 16.02 -16.56 7.95
N GLY A 83 17.29 -16.16 7.96
CA GLY A 83 18.24 -16.38 6.88
C GLY A 83 18.51 -17.87 6.63
N THR A 84 18.60 -18.69 7.67
CA THR A 84 18.76 -20.15 7.50
C THR A 84 17.56 -20.75 6.78
N PHE A 85 16.33 -20.34 7.08
CA PHE A 85 15.15 -20.77 6.32
C PHE A 85 15.19 -20.33 4.86
N GLY A 86 15.64 -19.09 4.59
CA GLY A 86 15.79 -18.56 3.23
C GLY A 86 16.88 -19.25 2.41
N VAL A 87 17.93 -19.77 3.04
CA VAL A 87 18.97 -20.57 2.40
C VAL A 87 18.52 -22.04 2.23
N VAL A 88 17.89 -22.60 3.25
CA VAL A 88 17.48 -24.00 3.27
C VAL A 88 16.34 -24.27 2.29
N ALA A 89 15.39 -23.34 2.13
CA ALA A 89 14.23 -23.50 1.27
C ALA A 89 14.60 -23.85 -0.19
N PRO A 90 15.43 -23.06 -0.93
CA PRO A 90 15.80 -23.38 -2.29
C PRO A 90 16.69 -24.63 -2.39
N LEU A 91 17.53 -24.90 -1.39
CA LEU A 91 18.35 -26.11 -1.37
C LEU A 91 17.48 -27.37 -1.18
N LEU A 92 16.48 -27.32 -0.30
CA LEU A 92 15.51 -28.41 -0.16
C LEU A 92 14.69 -28.60 -1.44
N ALA A 93 14.28 -27.50 -2.08
CA ALA A 93 13.56 -27.54 -3.34
C ALA A 93 14.39 -28.22 -4.44
N PHE A 94 15.69 -27.91 -4.53
CA PHE A 94 16.60 -28.56 -5.45
C PHE A 94 16.70 -30.07 -5.21
N VAL A 95 16.82 -30.49 -3.95
CA VAL A 95 16.88 -31.93 -3.58
C VAL A 95 15.50 -32.61 -3.78
N ALA A 96 14.40 -31.86 -3.58
CA ALA A 96 13.04 -32.39 -3.72
C ALA A 96 12.68 -32.76 -5.16
N HIS A 97 13.38 -32.23 -6.18
CA HIS A 97 13.21 -32.66 -7.55
C HIS A 97 13.60 -34.15 -7.73
N ALA A 98 14.48 -34.67 -6.88
CA ALA A 98 14.88 -36.07 -6.89
C ALA A 98 14.09 -36.96 -5.89
N ASN A 99 13.57 -36.33 -4.81
CA ASN A 99 12.82 -37.02 -3.76
C ASN A 99 11.72 -36.08 -3.21
N PRO A 100 10.44 -36.47 -3.23
CA PRO A 100 9.35 -35.59 -2.80
C PRO A 100 9.42 -35.35 -1.28
N LEU A 101 9.99 -34.21 -0.89
CA LEU A 101 9.97 -33.71 0.49
C LEU A 101 8.66 -33.00 0.84
N GLY A 102 7.64 -33.13 -0.01
CA GLY A 102 6.34 -32.54 0.17
C GLY A 102 6.37 -31.01 0.23
N ALA A 103 5.62 -30.43 1.15
CA ALA A 103 5.51 -28.98 1.29
C ALA A 103 6.64 -28.31 2.10
N LEU A 104 7.64 -29.06 2.56
CA LEU A 104 8.70 -28.56 3.46
C LEU A 104 9.49 -27.37 2.86
N PRO A 105 9.94 -27.41 1.59
CA PRO A 105 10.60 -26.25 0.98
C PRO A 105 9.73 -25.00 0.98
N LEU A 106 8.44 -25.16 0.68
CA LEU A 106 7.46 -24.06 0.63
C LEU A 106 7.21 -23.46 2.02
N ILE A 107 7.15 -24.29 3.06
CA ILE A 107 7.02 -23.84 4.45
C ILE A 107 8.26 -23.05 4.86
N CYS A 108 9.45 -23.54 4.57
CA CYS A 108 10.70 -22.82 4.86
C CYS A 108 10.77 -21.48 4.12
N GLY A 109 10.43 -21.47 2.83
CA GLY A 109 10.35 -20.24 2.04
C GLY A 109 9.33 -19.24 2.58
N GLY A 110 8.16 -19.71 3.00
CA GLY A 110 7.13 -18.90 3.62
C GLY A 110 7.55 -18.31 4.95
N ILE A 111 8.30 -19.05 5.78
CA ILE A 111 8.88 -18.55 7.04
C ILE A 111 9.88 -17.42 6.74
N PHE A 112 10.77 -17.63 5.78
CA PHE A 112 11.74 -16.60 5.36
C PHE A 112 11.03 -15.32 4.89
N VAL A 113 10.09 -15.44 3.95
CA VAL A 113 9.38 -14.28 3.38
C VAL A 113 8.54 -13.56 4.44
N GLY A 114 7.81 -14.30 5.28
CA GLY A 114 7.01 -13.72 6.37
C GLY A 114 7.88 -12.93 7.36
N TRP A 115 9.06 -13.44 7.66
CA TRP A 115 10.01 -12.73 8.52
C TRP A 115 10.60 -11.51 7.83
N ALA A 116 11.03 -11.65 6.58
CA ALA A 116 11.53 -10.55 5.77
C ALA A 116 10.48 -9.43 5.65
N TYR A 117 9.21 -9.75 5.38
CA TYR A 117 8.12 -8.78 5.34
C TYR A 117 7.90 -8.07 6.67
N SER A 118 8.05 -8.78 7.80
CA SER A 118 7.96 -8.15 9.12
C SER A 118 9.11 -7.16 9.37
N ILE A 119 10.34 -7.49 8.99
CA ILE A 119 11.50 -6.58 9.09
C ILE A 119 11.32 -5.35 8.19
N TRP A 120 10.96 -5.58 6.93
CA TRP A 120 10.74 -4.49 5.98
C TRP A 120 9.55 -3.61 6.37
N GLY A 121 8.50 -4.19 6.96
CA GLY A 121 7.38 -3.44 7.54
C GLY A 121 7.82 -2.49 8.65
N ILE A 122 8.71 -2.94 9.54
CA ILE A 122 9.31 -2.08 10.57
C ILE A 122 10.16 -0.97 9.93
N ALA A 123 10.93 -1.27 8.87
CA ALA A 123 11.73 -0.28 8.17
C ALA A 123 10.85 0.78 7.49
N TYR A 124 9.83 0.35 6.74
CA TYR A 124 8.93 1.26 6.02
C TYR A 124 8.09 2.16 6.94
N SER A 125 7.77 1.70 8.15
CA SER A 125 7.08 2.55 9.15
C SER A 125 7.91 3.73 9.65
N LYS A 126 9.19 3.80 9.31
CA LYS A 126 10.12 4.89 9.70
C LYS A 126 10.29 5.97 8.63
N PHE A 127 9.95 5.65 7.38
CA PHE A 127 10.03 6.61 6.27
C PHE A 127 8.80 7.53 6.28
N THR A 128 8.94 8.74 5.77
CA THR A 128 7.77 9.57 5.43
C THR A 128 7.01 8.96 4.26
N MET A 129 5.71 9.27 4.10
CA MET A 129 4.92 8.71 3.00
C MET A 129 5.50 9.00 1.60
N PRO A 130 5.99 10.22 1.27
CA PRO A 130 6.67 10.46 0.01
C PRO A 130 7.92 9.58 -0.18
N GLN A 131 8.73 9.38 0.87
CA GLN A 131 9.87 8.47 0.82
C GLN A 131 9.43 7.02 0.63
N ALA A 132 8.40 6.57 1.35
CA ALA A 132 7.87 5.22 1.22
C ALA A 132 7.34 4.96 -0.19
N ILE A 133 6.60 5.91 -0.80
CA ILE A 133 6.14 5.84 -2.20
C ILE A 133 7.35 5.70 -3.13
N PHE A 134 8.33 6.59 -3.02
CA PHE A 134 9.51 6.56 -3.88
C PHE A 134 10.25 5.21 -3.78
N LEU A 135 10.61 4.81 -2.55
CA LEU A 135 11.34 3.57 -2.30
C LEU A 135 10.57 2.33 -2.78
N LEU A 136 9.25 2.30 -2.57
CA LEU A 136 8.43 1.15 -2.94
C LEU A 136 8.30 1.00 -4.46
N PHE A 137 8.02 2.09 -5.20
CA PHE A 137 7.90 2.00 -6.65
C PHE A 137 9.26 1.76 -7.34
N VAL A 138 10.35 2.33 -6.83
CA VAL A 138 11.71 1.99 -7.31
C VAL A 138 12.03 0.54 -7.01
N SER A 139 11.71 0.04 -5.81
CA SER A 139 11.84 -1.38 -5.47
C SER A 139 11.02 -2.28 -6.41
N GLY A 140 9.82 -1.84 -6.82
CA GLY A 140 8.99 -2.53 -7.81
C GLY A 140 9.68 -2.64 -9.19
N ILE A 141 10.30 -1.56 -9.65
CA ILE A 141 11.08 -1.56 -10.91
C ILE A 141 12.26 -2.54 -10.80
N ILE A 142 13.03 -2.46 -9.72
CA ILE A 142 14.18 -3.34 -9.49
C ILE A 142 13.72 -4.82 -9.40
N ALA A 143 12.61 -5.08 -8.71
CA ALA A 143 12.04 -6.42 -8.62
C ALA A 143 11.63 -6.96 -10.00
N ALA A 144 11.03 -6.15 -10.87
CA ALA A 144 10.67 -6.55 -12.23
C ALA A 144 11.91 -6.88 -13.08
N ILE A 145 12.99 -6.10 -12.93
CA ILE A 145 14.28 -6.38 -13.59
C ILE A 145 14.88 -7.70 -13.08
N LEU A 146 14.88 -7.91 -11.77
CA LEU A 146 15.39 -9.15 -11.16
C LEU A 146 14.57 -10.38 -11.58
N LYS A 147 13.23 -10.26 -11.60
CA LYS A 147 12.33 -11.31 -12.11
C LYS A 147 12.66 -11.66 -13.56
N THR A 148 12.96 -10.65 -14.38
CA THR A 148 13.38 -10.85 -15.77
C THR A 148 14.72 -11.58 -15.84
N ALA A 149 15.69 -11.22 -15.02
CA ALA A 149 16.97 -11.90 -14.95
C ALA A 149 16.80 -13.38 -14.55
N PHE A 150 16.02 -13.67 -13.52
CA PHE A 150 15.74 -15.05 -13.07
C PHE A 150 15.12 -15.91 -14.16
N PHE A 151 14.28 -15.33 -15.02
CA PHE A 151 13.63 -16.07 -16.11
C PHE A 151 14.65 -16.69 -17.10
N PHE A 152 15.81 -16.06 -17.28
CA PHE A 152 16.88 -16.54 -18.18
C PHE A 152 17.92 -17.41 -17.47
N ILE A 153 17.86 -17.56 -16.17
CA ILE A 153 18.82 -18.36 -15.40
C ILE A 153 18.28 -19.79 -15.28
N PRO A 154 19.08 -20.82 -15.61
CA PRO A 154 18.64 -22.21 -15.49
C PRO A 154 18.41 -22.60 -14.02
N GLU A 155 17.49 -23.54 -13.79
CA GLU A 155 17.02 -24.00 -12.48
C GLU A 155 18.13 -24.22 -11.43
N PRO A 156 19.20 -25.01 -11.66
CA PRO A 156 20.19 -25.22 -10.62
C PRO A 156 20.85 -23.92 -10.14
N ALA A 157 21.13 -23.00 -11.06
CA ALA A 157 21.75 -21.72 -10.75
C ALA A 157 20.77 -20.77 -10.05
N THR A 158 19.48 -20.83 -10.41
CA THR A 158 18.42 -20.06 -9.74
C THR A 158 18.33 -20.43 -8.27
N GLN A 159 18.30 -21.70 -7.91
CA GLN A 159 18.21 -22.14 -6.52
C GLN A 159 19.43 -21.71 -5.69
N ILE A 160 20.63 -21.79 -6.25
CA ILE A 160 21.86 -21.31 -5.60
C ILE A 160 21.79 -19.78 -5.38
N LEU A 161 21.36 -19.04 -6.40
CA LEU A 161 21.27 -17.58 -6.33
C LEU A 161 20.22 -17.14 -5.30
N LEU A 162 19.08 -17.83 -5.23
CA LEU A 162 18.05 -17.58 -4.20
C LEU A 162 18.61 -17.82 -2.79
N ALA A 163 19.37 -18.89 -2.58
CA ALA A 163 20.00 -19.17 -1.30
C ALA A 163 21.00 -18.07 -0.89
N LEU A 164 21.74 -17.50 -1.83
CA LEU A 164 22.68 -16.40 -1.56
C LEU A 164 22.00 -15.05 -1.32
N LEU A 165 20.89 -14.78 -2.01
CA LEU A 165 20.17 -13.52 -1.90
C LEU A 165 19.34 -13.38 -0.62
N ALA A 166 18.90 -14.49 -0.03
CA ALA A 166 18.07 -14.45 1.19
C ALA A 166 18.75 -13.73 2.37
N PRO A 167 19.98 -14.06 2.78
CA PRO A 167 20.65 -13.35 3.87
C PRO A 167 20.94 -11.87 3.50
N ILE A 168 21.23 -11.56 2.24
CA ILE A 168 21.48 -10.19 1.78
C ILE A 168 20.22 -9.32 1.99
N ALA A 169 19.05 -9.83 1.62
CA ALA A 169 17.78 -9.13 1.81
C ALA A 169 17.46 -8.82 3.29
N LEU A 170 17.79 -9.75 4.19
CA LEU A 170 17.58 -9.57 5.63
C LEU A 170 18.60 -8.59 6.24
N LEU A 171 19.87 -8.67 5.84
CA LEU A 171 20.90 -7.72 6.28
C LEU A 171 20.57 -6.30 5.84
N ALA A 172 20.10 -6.13 4.61
CA ALA A 172 19.60 -4.85 4.12
C ALA A 172 18.42 -4.33 4.96
N GLY A 173 17.44 -5.21 5.27
CA GLY A 173 16.28 -4.85 6.09
C GLY A 173 16.65 -4.46 7.52
N THR A 174 17.59 -5.15 8.15
CA THR A 174 18.06 -4.79 9.51
C THR A 174 18.82 -3.47 9.52
N SER A 175 19.60 -3.19 8.49
CA SER A 175 20.27 -1.90 8.31
C SER A 175 19.25 -0.77 8.17
N ALA A 176 18.18 -0.98 7.41
CA ALA A 176 17.08 -0.05 7.29
C ALA A 176 16.32 0.14 8.62
N CYS A 177 16.13 -0.92 9.39
CA CYS A 177 15.53 -0.84 10.73
C CYS A 177 16.38 -0.06 11.75
N ALA A 178 17.68 0.07 11.54
CA ALA A 178 18.55 0.83 12.42
C ALA A 178 18.45 2.36 12.21
N MET A 179 17.78 2.81 11.15
CA MET A 179 17.59 4.24 10.88
C MET A 179 16.78 4.92 11.99
N PRO A 180 17.11 6.17 12.35
CA PRO A 180 16.28 6.96 13.24
C PRO A 180 14.91 7.19 12.60
N GLN A 181 13.89 7.24 13.41
CA GLN A 181 12.55 7.56 12.96
C GLN A 181 12.52 8.98 12.42
N SER A 182 11.93 9.21 11.25
CA SER A 182 11.73 10.55 10.71
C SER A 182 11.01 11.42 11.75
N THR A 183 11.58 12.60 12.05
CA THR A 183 11.01 13.54 13.03
C THR A 183 9.72 14.21 12.56
N GLN A 184 9.42 14.14 11.27
CA GLN A 184 8.14 14.57 10.69
C GLN A 184 7.07 13.48 10.87
N ARG A 185 6.73 13.17 12.11
CA ARG A 185 5.43 12.52 12.37
C ARG A 185 4.38 13.58 12.10
N GLY A 186 3.54 13.36 11.08
CA GLY A 186 2.38 14.19 10.83
C GLY A 186 1.55 14.36 12.11
N ALA A 187 0.97 15.54 12.31
CA ALA A 187 0.22 15.88 13.52
C ALA A 187 -1.05 15.03 13.73
N LEU A 188 -1.42 14.20 12.76
CA LEU A 188 -2.63 13.37 12.75
C LEU A 188 -2.30 11.95 13.23
N ARG A 189 -2.65 11.64 14.46
CA ARG A 189 -2.65 10.26 14.98
C ARG A 189 -4.04 9.64 14.81
N PHE A 190 -4.08 8.38 14.40
CA PHE A 190 -5.33 7.62 14.36
C PHE A 190 -5.91 7.46 15.77
N THR A 191 -7.14 7.95 15.95
CA THR A 191 -7.92 7.69 17.16
C THR A 191 -8.58 6.31 17.10
N LYS A 192 -9.14 5.83 18.22
CA LYS A 192 -9.89 4.56 18.23
C LYS A 192 -11.08 4.55 17.26
N LYS A 193 -11.67 5.73 16.96
CA LYS A 193 -12.73 5.87 15.94
C LYS A 193 -12.19 5.68 14.53
N ASP A 194 -11.00 6.20 14.26
CA ASP A 194 -10.36 6.09 12.95
C ASP A 194 -9.94 4.65 12.67
N VAL A 195 -9.41 3.92 13.66
CA VAL A 195 -9.14 2.48 13.55
C VAL A 195 -10.41 1.70 13.21
N LYS A 196 -11.58 2.10 13.74
CA LYS A 196 -12.87 1.47 13.38
C LYS A 196 -13.24 1.73 11.91
N SER A 197 -12.82 2.84 11.30
CA SER A 197 -13.09 3.11 9.88
C SER A 197 -12.18 2.30 8.93
N LEU A 198 -11.06 1.75 9.43
CA LEU A 198 -10.16 0.89 8.64
C LEU A 198 -10.79 -0.44 8.20
N TRP A 199 -12.00 -0.80 8.70
CA TRP A 199 -12.69 -1.99 8.21
C TRP A 199 -12.94 -1.97 6.69
N LYS A 200 -13.13 -0.78 6.10
CA LYS A 200 -13.29 -0.62 4.65
C LYS A 200 -12.01 -1.01 3.91
N VAL A 201 -10.85 -0.56 4.43
CA VAL A 201 -9.55 -0.93 3.89
C VAL A 201 -9.33 -2.43 4.01
N ALA A 202 -9.67 -3.01 5.16
CA ALA A 202 -9.61 -4.46 5.37
C ALA A 202 -10.50 -5.23 4.38
N ALA A 203 -11.74 -4.75 4.15
CA ALA A 203 -12.66 -5.33 3.17
C ALA A 203 -12.10 -5.22 1.73
N ILE A 204 -11.47 -4.11 1.39
CA ILE A 204 -10.82 -3.88 0.11
C ILE A 204 -9.66 -4.87 -0.09
N VAL A 205 -8.78 -5.01 0.90
CA VAL A 205 -7.67 -5.97 0.86
C VAL A 205 -8.20 -7.40 0.70
N LEU A 206 -9.28 -7.75 1.39
CA LEU A 206 -9.93 -9.06 1.27
C LEU A 206 -10.46 -9.32 -0.15
N VAL A 207 -11.19 -8.36 -0.73
CA VAL A 207 -11.71 -8.46 -2.10
C VAL A 207 -10.56 -8.65 -3.09
N PHE A 208 -9.53 -7.83 -2.98
CA PHE A 208 -8.34 -7.95 -3.82
C PHE A 208 -7.63 -9.29 -3.67
N SER A 209 -7.53 -9.79 -2.45
CA SER A 209 -6.91 -11.10 -2.20
C SER A 209 -7.64 -12.22 -2.93
N ILE A 210 -8.99 -12.23 -2.85
CA ILE A 210 -9.80 -13.27 -3.50
C ILE A 210 -9.71 -13.18 -5.02
N VAL A 211 -9.78 -11.96 -5.59
CA VAL A 211 -9.64 -11.77 -7.04
C VAL A 211 -8.23 -12.15 -7.50
N ASN A 212 -7.21 -11.74 -6.77
CA ASN A 212 -5.83 -12.08 -7.09
C ASN A 212 -5.56 -13.59 -7.01
N ALA A 213 -6.22 -14.29 -6.10
CA ALA A 213 -6.13 -15.75 -6.01
C ALA A 213 -6.62 -16.44 -7.30
N ASN A 214 -7.73 -15.95 -7.85
CA ASN A 214 -8.25 -16.47 -9.12
C ASN A 214 -7.29 -16.19 -10.28
N LEU A 215 -6.72 -14.96 -10.35
CA LEU A 215 -5.75 -14.60 -11.38
C LEU A 215 -4.51 -15.50 -11.34
N LEU A 216 -3.90 -15.64 -10.16
CA LEU A 216 -2.72 -16.47 -9.96
C LEU A 216 -2.97 -17.96 -10.25
N ALA A 217 -4.10 -18.50 -9.82
CA ALA A 217 -4.44 -19.89 -10.11
C ALA A 217 -4.59 -20.15 -11.61
N ASN A 218 -5.20 -19.22 -12.35
CA ASN A 218 -5.37 -19.34 -13.80
C ASN A 218 -4.05 -19.23 -14.57
N GLU A 219 -3.11 -18.37 -14.13
CA GLU A 219 -1.79 -18.28 -14.75
C GLU A 219 -1.03 -19.60 -14.69
N GLN A 220 -1.19 -20.35 -13.61
CA GLN A 220 -0.47 -21.59 -13.38
C GLN A 220 -1.10 -22.81 -14.03
N ILE A 221 -2.43 -22.82 -14.20
CA ILE A 221 -3.11 -23.91 -14.90
C ILE A 221 -2.75 -23.93 -16.41
N HIS A 222 -2.31 -22.79 -16.95
CA HIS A 222 -1.92 -22.62 -18.36
C HIS A 222 -0.49 -22.11 -18.56
N PRO A 223 0.55 -22.74 -17.99
CA PRO A 223 1.94 -22.28 -18.14
C PRO A 223 2.43 -22.29 -19.59
N ALA A 224 1.88 -23.14 -20.43
CA ALA A 224 2.22 -23.22 -21.88
C ALA A 224 1.82 -21.97 -22.68
N ALA A 225 0.97 -21.10 -22.15
CA ALA A 225 0.58 -19.85 -22.82
C ALA A 225 1.59 -18.71 -22.61
N MET A 226 2.56 -18.85 -21.71
CA MET A 226 3.53 -17.79 -21.42
C MET A 226 4.71 -17.88 -22.39
N THR A 227 4.63 -17.13 -23.47
CA THR A 227 5.77 -16.96 -24.39
C THR A 227 6.78 -15.98 -23.80
N ILE A 228 8.05 -16.06 -24.21
CA ILE A 228 9.08 -15.07 -23.85
C ILE A 228 8.59 -13.65 -24.14
N GLY A 229 7.91 -13.46 -25.27
CA GLY A 229 7.36 -12.16 -25.64
C GLY A 229 6.31 -11.65 -24.68
N SER A 230 5.32 -12.48 -24.29
CA SER A 230 4.28 -12.08 -23.32
C SER A 230 4.86 -11.80 -21.93
N PHE A 231 5.84 -12.58 -21.52
CA PHE A 231 6.57 -12.36 -20.27
C PHE A 231 7.30 -10.99 -20.25
N LEU A 232 8.07 -10.68 -21.29
CA LEU A 232 8.80 -9.41 -21.40
C LEU A 232 7.86 -8.21 -21.50
N ILE A 233 6.75 -8.34 -22.21
CA ILE A 233 5.72 -7.30 -22.30
C ILE A 233 5.13 -7.02 -20.92
N ALA A 234 4.80 -8.06 -20.15
CA ALA A 234 4.28 -7.90 -18.79
C ALA A 234 5.28 -7.19 -17.87
N ARG A 235 6.57 -7.57 -17.88
CA ARG A 235 7.62 -6.90 -17.08
C ARG A 235 7.83 -5.45 -17.50
N THR A 236 7.83 -5.18 -18.81
CA THR A 236 7.94 -3.81 -19.34
C THR A 236 6.76 -2.95 -18.89
N ALA A 237 5.54 -3.50 -18.88
CA ALA A 237 4.37 -2.78 -18.41
C ALA A 237 4.43 -2.49 -16.89
N GLU A 238 4.88 -3.43 -16.07
CA GLU A 238 5.11 -3.19 -14.62
C GLU A 238 6.11 -2.05 -14.40
N ILE A 239 7.24 -2.08 -15.09
CA ILE A 239 8.28 -1.04 -15.02
C ILE A 239 7.72 0.31 -15.46
N SER A 240 7.04 0.35 -16.63
CA SER A 240 6.49 1.58 -17.20
C SER A 240 5.47 2.23 -16.26
N LEU A 241 4.60 1.43 -15.68
CA LEU A 241 3.57 1.93 -14.77
C LEU A 241 4.18 2.47 -13.47
N CYS A 242 5.15 1.78 -12.88
CA CYS A 242 5.90 2.29 -11.72
C CYS A 242 6.63 3.60 -12.06
N ALA A 243 7.29 3.66 -13.23
CA ALA A 243 7.98 4.86 -13.69
C ALA A 243 7.01 6.03 -13.94
N CYS A 244 5.83 5.77 -14.53
CA CYS A 244 4.79 6.78 -14.73
C CYS A 244 4.30 7.38 -13.41
N ILE A 245 4.09 6.55 -12.37
CA ILE A 245 3.66 7.03 -11.06
C ILE A 245 4.76 7.86 -10.39
N LEU A 246 6.02 7.42 -10.48
CA LEU A 246 7.15 8.20 -9.98
C LEU A 246 7.28 9.54 -10.70
N ALA A 247 7.17 9.54 -12.04
CA ALA A 247 7.19 10.76 -12.84
C ALA A 247 6.03 11.70 -12.48
N TRP A 248 4.81 11.16 -12.35
CA TRP A 248 3.63 11.93 -11.95
C TRP A 248 3.81 12.61 -10.60
N THR A 249 4.28 11.84 -9.62
CA THR A 249 4.38 12.32 -8.23
C THR A 249 5.56 13.26 -8.03
N PHE A 250 6.74 12.92 -8.58
CA PHE A 250 8.00 13.62 -8.26
C PHE A 250 8.48 14.57 -9.34
N LEU A 251 8.26 14.28 -10.64
CA LEU A 251 8.65 15.18 -11.74
C LEU A 251 7.56 16.22 -12.01
N LEU A 252 6.32 15.77 -12.18
CA LEU A 252 5.19 16.68 -12.44
C LEU A 252 4.66 17.33 -11.16
N LYS A 253 5.15 16.91 -9.97
CA LYS A 253 4.74 17.41 -8.64
C LYS A 253 3.22 17.46 -8.46
N LYS A 254 2.52 16.48 -9.05
CA LYS A 254 1.07 16.37 -8.93
C LYS A 254 0.68 15.56 -7.70
N PRO A 255 -0.42 15.88 -7.01
CA PRO A 255 -0.84 15.13 -5.84
C PRO A 255 -1.07 13.67 -6.20
N PHE A 256 -0.54 12.77 -5.37
CA PHE A 256 -0.79 11.34 -5.48
C PHE A 256 -2.22 11.06 -5.05
N ASN A 257 -3.09 10.81 -6.02
CA ASN A 257 -4.48 10.51 -5.74
C ASN A 257 -4.67 8.99 -5.63
N PHE A 258 -4.62 8.51 -4.40
CA PHE A 258 -4.78 7.10 -4.06
C PHE A 258 -6.13 6.51 -4.50
N VAL A 259 -7.21 7.30 -4.47
CA VAL A 259 -8.54 6.88 -4.93
C VAL A 259 -8.56 6.64 -6.42
N GLN A 260 -7.91 7.52 -7.19
CA GLN A 260 -7.81 7.33 -8.64
C GLN A 260 -7.00 6.07 -8.96
N LEU A 261 -5.88 5.86 -8.28
CA LEU A 261 -5.09 4.64 -8.44
C LEU A 261 -5.92 3.39 -8.12
N TRP A 262 -6.67 3.42 -7.01
CA TRP A 262 -7.61 2.37 -6.64
C TRP A 262 -8.62 2.09 -7.76
N ARG A 263 -9.29 3.11 -8.27
CA ARG A 263 -10.27 2.98 -9.36
C ARG A 263 -9.65 2.39 -10.64
N ILE A 264 -8.43 2.81 -10.98
CA ILE A 264 -7.69 2.26 -12.12
C ILE A 264 -7.43 0.76 -11.93
N ILE A 265 -6.97 0.34 -10.74
CA ILE A 265 -6.75 -1.07 -10.43
C ILE A 265 -8.04 -1.88 -10.57
N LEU A 266 -9.16 -1.37 -10.03
CA LEU A 266 -10.46 -2.03 -10.16
C LEU A 266 -10.91 -2.19 -11.62
N VAL A 267 -10.73 -1.15 -12.44
CA VAL A 267 -11.06 -1.21 -13.88
C VAL A 267 -10.17 -2.22 -14.59
N LEU A 268 -8.87 -2.22 -14.30
CA LEU A 268 -7.93 -3.19 -14.88
C LEU A 268 -8.29 -4.63 -14.50
N LEU A 269 -8.60 -4.88 -13.23
CA LEU A 269 -9.02 -6.20 -12.74
C LEU A 269 -10.34 -6.66 -13.39
N ALA A 270 -11.33 -5.78 -13.45
CA ALA A 270 -12.60 -6.08 -14.09
C ALA A 270 -12.40 -6.37 -15.59
N THR A 271 -11.54 -5.60 -16.25
CA THR A 271 -11.20 -5.81 -17.66
C THR A 271 -10.49 -7.15 -17.87
N ASP A 272 -9.54 -7.52 -17.00
CA ASP A 272 -8.85 -8.81 -17.09
C ASP A 272 -9.83 -9.98 -16.98
N ILE A 273 -10.77 -9.94 -16.03
CA ILE A 273 -11.80 -10.97 -15.89
C ILE A 273 -12.66 -11.09 -17.14
N VAL A 274 -13.12 -9.95 -17.68
CA VAL A 274 -13.96 -9.93 -18.91
C VAL A 274 -13.19 -10.47 -20.10
N VAL A 275 -11.93 -10.06 -20.29
CA VAL A 275 -11.08 -10.52 -21.40
C VAL A 275 -10.87 -12.03 -21.33
N ARG A 276 -10.63 -12.58 -20.14
CA ARG A 276 -10.50 -14.04 -19.94
C ARG A 276 -11.76 -14.82 -20.32
N ILE A 277 -12.93 -14.28 -19.97
CA ILE A 277 -14.22 -14.90 -20.27
C ILE A 277 -14.54 -14.82 -21.78
N ALA A 278 -14.36 -13.63 -22.38
CA ALA A 278 -14.76 -13.35 -23.74
C ALA A 278 -13.79 -13.91 -24.79
N PHE A 279 -12.51 -14.02 -24.43
CA PHE A 279 -11.43 -14.35 -25.35
C PHE A 279 -10.44 -15.36 -24.75
N PRO A 280 -10.88 -16.59 -24.46
CA PRO A 280 -10.00 -17.63 -23.93
C PRO A 280 -8.91 -17.95 -24.98
N GLY A 281 -7.64 -17.71 -24.64
CA GLY A 281 -6.48 -17.99 -25.51
C GLY A 281 -5.77 -16.79 -26.10
N ILE A 282 -6.16 -15.56 -25.77
CA ILE A 282 -5.39 -14.38 -26.17
C ILE A 282 -4.07 -14.31 -25.40
N ALA A 283 -2.97 -14.14 -26.12
CA ALA A 283 -1.61 -14.06 -25.60
C ALA A 283 -1.34 -12.87 -24.64
N PHE A 284 -2.26 -11.92 -24.54
CA PHE A 284 -2.15 -10.74 -23.66
C PHE A 284 -2.71 -10.96 -22.25
N GLN A 285 -3.32 -12.11 -21.96
CA GLN A 285 -3.86 -12.38 -20.60
C GLN A 285 -2.83 -12.21 -19.48
N PRO A 286 -1.58 -12.71 -19.60
CA PRO A 286 -0.59 -12.55 -18.53
C PRO A 286 -0.19 -11.10 -18.25
N LEU A 287 -0.39 -10.20 -19.21
CA LEU A 287 -0.05 -8.78 -19.06
C LEU A 287 -0.89 -8.10 -17.99
N PHE A 288 -2.22 -8.22 -18.10
CA PHE A 288 -3.12 -7.54 -17.17
C PHE A 288 -3.02 -8.09 -15.76
N SER A 289 -3.02 -9.41 -15.60
CA SER A 289 -2.92 -10.06 -14.30
C SER A 289 -1.61 -9.72 -13.60
N SER A 290 -0.49 -9.80 -14.28
CA SER A 290 0.83 -9.52 -13.70
C SER A 290 0.94 -8.08 -13.20
N VAL A 291 0.45 -7.12 -13.98
CA VAL A 291 0.40 -5.70 -13.60
C VAL A 291 -0.52 -5.51 -12.40
N CYS A 292 -1.73 -6.09 -12.42
CA CYS A 292 -2.70 -5.99 -11.32
C CYS A 292 -2.17 -6.58 -10.02
N VAL A 293 -1.62 -7.80 -10.06
CA VAL A 293 -1.03 -8.49 -8.90
C VAL A 293 0.05 -7.62 -8.25
N ASN A 294 0.97 -7.11 -9.06
CA ASN A 294 2.07 -6.28 -8.55
C ASN A 294 1.55 -4.99 -7.89
N PHE A 295 0.55 -4.35 -8.50
CA PHE A 295 -0.06 -3.15 -7.95
C PHE A 295 -0.82 -3.39 -6.65
N ILE A 296 -1.53 -4.51 -6.53
CA ILE A 296 -2.21 -4.90 -5.30
C ILE A 296 -1.19 -5.04 -4.16
N VAL A 297 -0.07 -5.71 -4.42
CA VAL A 297 1.02 -5.86 -3.45
C VAL A 297 1.58 -4.50 -3.02
N LEU A 298 1.88 -3.61 -3.97
CA LEU A 298 2.36 -2.25 -3.67
C LEU A 298 1.32 -1.43 -2.90
N PHE A 299 0.03 -1.57 -3.25
CA PHE A 299 -1.07 -0.94 -2.54
C PHE A 299 -1.15 -1.39 -1.08
N VAL A 300 -1.09 -2.70 -0.83
CA VAL A 300 -1.09 -3.25 0.54
C VAL A 300 0.10 -2.71 1.33
N TRP A 301 1.30 -2.70 0.73
CA TRP A 301 2.50 -2.15 1.36
C TRP A 301 2.34 -0.69 1.77
N LEU A 302 1.86 0.18 0.86
CA LEU A 302 1.66 1.61 1.14
C LEU A 302 0.64 1.81 2.25
N THR A 303 -0.49 1.12 2.18
CA THR A 303 -1.57 1.24 3.15
C THR A 303 -1.11 0.80 4.56
N LEU A 304 -0.41 -0.34 4.65
CA LEU A 304 0.11 -0.82 5.94
C LEU A 304 1.22 0.08 6.48
N SER A 305 2.05 0.65 5.60
CA SER A 305 3.09 1.60 6.00
C SER A 305 2.47 2.86 6.60
N ASP A 306 1.45 3.41 5.97
CA ASP A 306 0.73 4.60 6.45
C ASP A 306 0.04 4.35 7.80
N ILE A 307 -0.68 3.23 7.92
CA ILE A 307 -1.29 2.83 9.19
C ILE A 307 -0.24 2.66 10.29
N ALA A 308 0.91 2.05 9.99
CA ALA A 308 1.97 1.85 10.96
C ALA A 308 2.66 3.15 11.39
N GLN A 309 2.73 4.15 10.51
CA GLN A 309 3.29 5.47 10.83
C GLN A 309 2.38 6.29 11.75
N HIS A 310 1.07 6.25 11.52
CA HIS A 310 0.11 7.10 12.21
C HIS A 310 -0.60 6.43 13.39
N SER A 311 -0.37 5.13 13.65
CA SER A 311 -0.95 4.41 14.79
C SER A 311 0.07 4.17 15.90
N ASP A 312 -0.43 4.03 17.14
CA ASP A 312 0.38 3.60 18.30
C ASP A 312 0.59 2.07 18.32
N ILE A 313 0.11 1.36 17.28
CA ILE A 313 0.23 -0.10 17.16
C ILE A 313 1.64 -0.42 16.64
N ALA A 314 2.29 -1.42 17.22
CA ALA A 314 3.61 -1.85 16.76
C ALA A 314 3.56 -2.21 15.26
N PRO A 315 4.52 -1.73 14.43
CA PRO A 315 4.54 -1.99 12.99
C PRO A 315 4.43 -3.47 12.62
N SER A 316 5.12 -4.34 13.37
CA SER A 316 5.04 -5.79 13.18
C SER A 316 3.63 -6.37 13.38
N VAL A 317 2.79 -5.75 14.23
CA VAL A 317 1.38 -6.14 14.42
C VAL A 317 0.54 -5.67 13.25
N VAL A 318 0.73 -4.42 12.79
CA VAL A 318 0.03 -3.86 11.63
C VAL A 318 0.30 -4.69 10.39
N PHE A 319 1.56 -4.92 10.09
CA PHE A 319 1.97 -5.73 8.94
C PHE A 319 1.57 -7.19 9.09
N GLY A 320 1.69 -7.76 10.30
CA GLY A 320 1.31 -9.14 10.57
C GLY A 320 -0.18 -9.41 10.31
N ILE A 321 -1.05 -8.56 10.81
CA ILE A 321 -2.50 -8.67 10.58
C ILE A 321 -2.84 -8.35 9.12
N GLY A 322 -2.31 -7.25 8.57
CA GLY A 322 -2.63 -6.79 7.23
C GLY A 322 -2.22 -7.79 6.14
N TRP A 323 -1.00 -8.34 6.22
CA TRP A 323 -0.55 -9.36 5.29
C TRP A 323 -1.28 -10.70 5.47
N SER A 324 -1.64 -11.07 6.68
CA SER A 324 -2.42 -12.29 6.91
C SER A 324 -3.84 -12.17 6.34
N LEU A 325 -4.42 -10.97 6.43
CA LEU A 325 -5.71 -10.65 5.81
C LEU A 325 -5.66 -10.74 4.27
N TYR A 326 -4.48 -10.54 3.68
CA TYR A 326 -4.25 -10.72 2.25
C TYR A 326 -3.90 -12.18 1.90
N THR A 327 -2.97 -12.81 2.61
CA THR A 327 -2.40 -14.11 2.22
C THR A 327 -3.28 -15.31 2.57
N ILE A 328 -4.09 -15.26 3.63
CA ILE A 328 -5.00 -16.37 3.99
C ILE A 328 -6.12 -16.53 2.95
N PRO A 329 -6.86 -15.47 2.55
CA PRO A 329 -7.86 -15.60 1.49
C PRO A 329 -7.24 -15.92 0.13
N LEU A 330 -6.00 -15.45 -0.13
CA LEU A 330 -5.24 -15.81 -1.32
C LEU A 330 -5.01 -17.32 -1.39
N PHE A 331 -4.52 -17.94 -0.32
CA PHE A 331 -4.36 -19.39 -0.22
C PHE A 331 -5.68 -20.13 -0.46
N ALA A 332 -6.75 -19.71 0.23
CA ALA A 332 -8.05 -20.34 0.10
C ALA A 332 -8.60 -20.22 -1.33
N GLY A 333 -8.54 -19.03 -1.91
CA GLY A 333 -9.03 -18.74 -3.25
C GLY A 333 -8.28 -19.51 -4.32
N VAL A 334 -6.94 -19.59 -4.26
CA VAL A 334 -6.14 -20.41 -5.18
C VAL A 334 -6.54 -21.88 -5.08
N THR A 335 -6.67 -22.40 -3.85
CA THR A 335 -7.04 -23.79 -3.63
C THR A 335 -8.43 -24.11 -4.18
N ILE A 336 -9.40 -23.22 -4.03
CA ILE A 336 -10.73 -23.34 -4.57
C ILE A 336 -10.70 -23.32 -6.10
N THR A 337 -10.02 -22.33 -6.70
CA THR A 337 -9.95 -22.20 -8.17
C THR A 337 -9.28 -23.43 -8.81
N GLN A 338 -8.21 -23.95 -8.20
CA GLN A 338 -7.54 -25.15 -8.70
C GLN A 338 -8.43 -26.40 -8.64
N LYS A 339 -9.26 -26.52 -7.60
CA LYS A 339 -10.22 -27.65 -7.46
C LYS A 339 -11.38 -27.57 -8.44
N LEU A 340 -11.85 -26.36 -8.75
CA LEU A 340 -12.94 -26.16 -9.69
C LEU A 340 -12.48 -26.36 -11.15
N GLY A 341 -11.20 -26.17 -11.43
CA GLY A 341 -10.67 -26.15 -12.80
C GLY A 341 -11.03 -24.85 -13.53
N THR A 342 -10.38 -24.62 -14.67
CA THR A 342 -10.52 -23.31 -15.39
C THR A 342 -11.49 -23.35 -16.57
N GLN A 343 -11.90 -24.53 -17.01
CA GLN A 343 -12.75 -24.71 -18.20
C GLN A 343 -14.15 -25.29 -17.86
N THR A 344 -14.54 -25.20 -16.61
CA THR A 344 -15.83 -25.70 -16.14
C THR A 344 -16.86 -24.57 -16.10
N THR A 345 -18.15 -24.96 -16.14
CA THR A 345 -19.25 -24.01 -15.96
C THR A 345 -19.16 -23.31 -14.60
N GLU A 346 -18.66 -24.01 -13.58
CA GLU A 346 -18.42 -23.45 -12.23
C GLU A 346 -17.34 -22.37 -12.25
N ALA A 347 -16.27 -22.55 -13.02
CA ALA A 347 -15.23 -21.53 -13.17
C ALA A 347 -15.75 -20.26 -13.83
N PHE A 348 -16.64 -20.39 -14.82
CA PHE A 348 -17.32 -19.25 -15.42
C PHE A 348 -18.19 -18.49 -14.40
N TYR A 349 -19.01 -19.21 -13.61
CA TYR A 349 -19.82 -18.57 -12.58
C TYR A 349 -18.99 -17.93 -11.47
N LEU A 350 -17.85 -18.54 -11.10
CA LEU A 350 -16.90 -17.94 -10.16
C LEU A 350 -16.33 -16.63 -10.71
N ALA A 351 -15.86 -16.59 -11.95
CA ALA A 351 -15.35 -15.39 -12.57
C ALA A 351 -16.40 -14.27 -12.64
N LEU A 352 -17.65 -14.63 -12.99
CA LEU A 352 -18.77 -13.70 -13.01
C LEU A 352 -19.10 -13.16 -11.61
N LEU A 353 -19.09 -14.01 -10.59
CA LEU A 353 -19.27 -13.62 -9.18
C LEU A 353 -18.18 -12.62 -8.75
N LEU A 354 -16.91 -12.91 -9.08
CA LEU A 354 -15.77 -12.05 -8.76
C LEU A 354 -15.89 -10.69 -9.47
N TYR A 355 -16.33 -10.68 -10.72
CA TYR A 355 -16.61 -9.45 -11.46
C TYR A 355 -17.68 -8.59 -10.78
N PHE A 356 -18.82 -9.18 -10.41
CA PHE A 356 -19.86 -8.46 -9.68
C PHE A 356 -19.42 -8.01 -8.29
N MET A 357 -18.61 -8.82 -7.60
CA MET A 357 -18.03 -8.44 -6.32
C MET A 357 -17.11 -7.23 -6.43
N LEU A 358 -16.30 -7.14 -7.49
CA LEU A 358 -15.48 -5.96 -7.77
C LEU A 358 -16.34 -4.73 -8.02
N ILE A 359 -17.38 -4.83 -8.86
CA ILE A 359 -18.29 -3.71 -9.13
C ILE A 359 -19.01 -3.30 -7.84
N ALA A 360 -19.57 -4.24 -7.08
CA ALA A 360 -20.22 -3.93 -5.82
C ALA A 360 -19.28 -3.24 -4.83
N SER A 361 -18.00 -3.64 -4.80
CA SER A 361 -17.01 -3.01 -3.93
C SER A 361 -16.79 -1.54 -4.26
N THR A 362 -16.93 -1.12 -5.53
CA THR A 362 -16.80 0.29 -5.93
C THR A 362 -17.90 1.17 -5.34
N PHE A 363 -19.11 0.62 -5.23
CA PHE A 363 -20.27 1.34 -4.69
C PHE A 363 -20.40 1.23 -3.17
N CYS A 364 -20.17 0.02 -2.63
CA CYS A 364 -20.37 -0.24 -1.20
C CYS A 364 -19.20 0.23 -0.34
N LEU A 365 -17.98 0.18 -0.88
CA LEU A 365 -16.76 0.58 -0.19
C LEU A 365 -16.29 1.96 -0.62
N GLU A 366 -17.21 2.83 -1.08
CA GLU A 366 -16.87 4.21 -1.43
C GLU A 366 -16.10 4.84 -0.27
N LEU A 367 -14.78 4.95 -0.48
CA LEU A 367 -13.90 5.65 0.43
C LEU A 367 -14.28 7.13 0.29
N ARG A 368 -14.96 7.68 1.28
CA ARG A 368 -15.24 9.11 1.32
C ARG A 368 -13.93 9.88 1.39
N ASP A 369 -13.90 11.06 0.81
CA ASP A 369 -12.71 11.94 0.85
C ASP A 369 -12.14 12.09 2.27
N ARG A 370 -12.98 11.99 3.30
CA ARG A 370 -12.57 12.02 4.70
C ARG A 370 -11.78 10.77 5.14
N ASP A 371 -12.18 9.58 4.69
CA ASP A 371 -11.50 8.32 5.04
C ASP A 371 -10.10 8.28 4.38
N ILE A 372 -9.96 8.92 3.23
CA ILE A 372 -8.74 9.01 2.44
C ILE A 372 -7.82 10.14 2.93
N GLN A 373 -8.39 11.26 3.32
CA GLN A 373 -7.64 12.35 3.95
C GLN A 373 -6.99 11.93 5.25
N LEU A 374 -7.53 10.92 5.92
CA LEU A 374 -6.93 10.31 7.10
C LEU A 374 -5.75 9.39 6.74
N ILE A 375 -5.89 8.61 5.66
CA ILE A 375 -4.91 7.62 5.21
C ILE A 375 -3.92 8.36 4.34
N PHE A 376 -3.26 8.98 3.99
CA PHE A 376 -2.35 9.69 3.08
C PHE A 376 -2.39 11.21 3.25
N SER A 377 -2.74 11.67 4.45
CA SER A 377 -2.77 13.10 4.77
C SER A 377 -1.42 13.78 4.50
N ASP A 378 -0.33 13.11 4.77
CA ASP A 378 1.03 13.68 4.64
C ASP A 378 1.46 13.82 3.18
N VAL A 379 1.03 12.91 2.29
CA VAL A 379 1.34 13.00 0.85
C VAL A 379 0.64 14.18 0.22
N ASN A 380 -0.59 14.45 0.63
CA ASN A 380 -1.37 15.56 0.12
C ASN A 380 -1.01 16.90 0.80
N ALA A 381 -0.44 16.86 2.00
CA ALA A 381 0.06 18.06 2.68
C ALA A 381 1.32 18.63 2.00
N ASP A 382 2.19 17.77 1.44
CA ASP A 382 3.38 18.21 0.70
C ASP A 382 3.09 18.51 -0.77
N ALA A 383 2.07 17.87 -1.36
CA ALA A 383 1.67 18.03 -2.77
C ALA A 383 0.64 19.15 -2.99
N ALA A 384 -0.24 19.39 -2.03
CA ALA A 384 -0.87 20.69 -1.85
C ALA A 384 -0.05 21.41 -0.78
N PRO A 385 0.47 22.62 -1.03
CA PRO A 385 0.52 23.54 0.07
C PRO A 385 -0.92 23.47 0.63
N MET A 386 -1.12 23.03 1.86
CA MET A 386 -2.26 23.50 2.64
C MET A 386 -2.36 24.97 2.22
N PRO A 387 -3.44 25.38 1.53
CA PRO A 387 -3.45 26.72 1.02
C PRO A 387 -3.02 27.55 2.22
N GLN A 388 -1.93 28.26 2.09
CA GLN A 388 -1.54 29.31 3.06
C GLN A 388 -2.76 30.17 3.34
N GLU A 389 -3.70 30.13 2.42
CA GLU A 389 -5.08 30.55 2.55
C GLU A 389 -5.81 30.04 3.80
N PHE A 390 -5.78 28.74 4.17
CA PHE A 390 -6.57 28.30 5.34
C PHE A 390 -5.90 28.62 6.67
N ALA A 391 -4.56 28.50 6.77
CA ALA A 391 -3.85 29.01 7.94
C ALA A 391 -3.91 30.54 7.99
N ASN A 392 -3.89 31.17 6.82
CA ASN A 392 -4.08 32.61 6.68
C ASN A 392 -5.54 33.04 6.96
N ILE A 393 -6.53 32.23 6.55
CA ILE A 393 -7.96 32.48 6.86
C ILE A 393 -8.22 32.39 8.36
N ASP A 394 -7.71 31.39 9.08
CA ASP A 394 -7.93 31.29 10.53
C ASP A 394 -7.28 32.46 11.27
N THR A 395 -6.07 32.86 10.87
CA THR A 395 -5.37 34.03 11.43
C THR A 395 -6.11 35.33 11.10
N ARG A 396 -6.52 35.50 9.84
CA ARG A 396 -7.31 36.67 9.41
C ARG A 396 -8.67 36.73 10.11
N CYS A 397 -9.35 35.58 10.24
CA CYS A 397 -10.58 35.49 11.03
C CYS A 397 -10.36 35.87 12.50
N ALA A 398 -9.25 35.42 13.10
CA ALA A 398 -8.94 35.76 14.49
C ALA A 398 -8.66 37.27 14.66
N ASN A 399 -7.86 37.85 13.77
CA ASN A 399 -7.58 39.31 13.77
C ASN A 399 -8.86 40.12 13.59
N LEU A 400 -9.72 39.73 12.64
CA LEU A 400 -11.00 40.41 12.41
C LEU A 400 -11.96 40.23 13.59
N ALA A 401 -11.95 39.05 14.23
CA ALA A 401 -12.77 38.80 15.43
C ALA A 401 -12.34 39.69 16.60
N GLU A 402 -11.07 39.93 16.80
CA GLU A 402 -10.55 40.85 17.81
C GLU A 402 -10.94 42.28 17.50
N LYS A 403 -10.73 42.76 16.26
CA LYS A 403 -11.11 44.12 15.82
C LYS A 403 -12.62 44.39 15.92
N LYS A 404 -13.47 43.38 15.67
CA LYS A 404 -14.94 43.51 15.65
C LYS A 404 -15.64 42.94 16.89
N HIS A 405 -14.89 42.61 17.93
CA HIS A 405 -15.36 42.04 19.18
C HIS A 405 -16.35 40.89 18.99
N LEU A 406 -15.96 39.91 18.18
CA LEU A 406 -16.75 38.71 17.98
C LEU A 406 -16.60 37.76 19.19
N THR A 407 -17.65 37.03 19.50
CA THR A 407 -17.59 35.97 20.52
C THR A 407 -16.87 34.75 19.98
N ALA A 408 -16.36 33.88 20.85
CA ALA A 408 -15.69 32.64 20.45
C ALA A 408 -16.57 31.79 19.52
N ARG A 409 -17.88 31.72 19.76
CA ARG A 409 -18.84 31.00 18.91
C ARG A 409 -19.07 31.64 17.55
N GLU A 410 -19.05 32.98 17.48
CA GLU A 410 -19.14 33.71 16.22
C GLU A 410 -17.86 33.54 15.39
N LEU A 411 -16.70 33.49 16.04
CA LEU A 411 -15.42 33.19 15.39
C LEU A 411 -15.41 31.74 14.81
N GLU A 412 -15.83 30.75 15.58
CA GLU A 412 -15.92 29.36 15.10
C GLU A 412 -16.83 29.24 13.87
N VAL A 413 -18.02 29.89 13.91
CA VAL A 413 -18.95 29.89 12.78
C VAL A 413 -18.34 30.62 11.58
N MET A 414 -17.65 31.76 11.80
CA MET A 414 -16.99 32.54 10.74
C MET A 414 -15.91 31.69 10.05
N GLN A 415 -15.03 31.07 10.80
CA GLN A 415 -13.97 30.22 10.26
C GLN A 415 -14.53 29.07 9.39
N MET A 416 -15.60 28.42 9.85
CA MET A 416 -16.22 27.33 9.09
C MET A 416 -16.92 27.80 7.83
N LEU A 417 -17.60 28.98 7.88
CA LEU A 417 -18.22 29.61 6.71
C LEU A 417 -17.18 29.99 5.65
N CYS A 418 -16.06 30.59 6.07
CA CYS A 418 -14.95 30.96 5.18
C CYS A 418 -14.27 29.73 4.56
N LYS A 419 -14.19 28.62 5.30
CA LYS A 419 -13.75 27.32 4.78
C LYS A 419 -14.78 26.63 3.88
N GLY A 420 -15.85 27.30 3.50
CA GLY A 420 -16.83 26.80 2.55
C GLY A 420 -17.90 25.87 3.13
N ARG A 421 -17.91 25.63 4.44
CA ARG A 421 -18.83 24.67 5.08
C ARG A 421 -20.30 25.11 5.03
N THR A 422 -21.20 24.11 4.95
CA THR A 422 -22.66 24.35 5.00
C THR A 422 -23.14 24.58 6.44
N LYS A 423 -24.29 25.23 6.61
CA LYS A 423 -24.86 25.45 7.95
C LYS A 423 -25.24 24.16 8.66
N ALA A 424 -25.68 23.15 7.91
CA ALA A 424 -25.93 21.81 8.43
C ALA A 424 -24.65 21.16 8.99
N TYR A 425 -23.56 21.21 8.24
CA TYR A 425 -22.25 20.73 8.69
C TYR A 425 -21.75 21.45 9.94
N ILE A 426 -21.91 22.80 9.98
CA ILE A 426 -21.50 23.61 11.13
C ILE A 426 -22.32 23.23 12.38
N ALA A 427 -23.62 23.03 12.22
CA ALA A 427 -24.50 22.60 13.29
C ALA A 427 -24.09 21.24 13.88
N GLU A 428 -23.80 20.28 13.02
CA GLU A 428 -23.33 18.95 13.41
C GLU A 428 -21.97 19.04 14.12
N SER A 429 -21.02 19.81 13.58
CA SER A 429 -19.66 19.93 14.13
C SER A 429 -19.61 20.65 15.49
N MET A 430 -20.52 21.60 15.71
CA MET A 430 -20.64 22.38 16.96
C MET A 430 -21.62 21.75 17.97
N PHE A 431 -22.25 20.62 17.63
CA PHE A 431 -23.28 19.96 18.46
C PHE A 431 -24.47 20.87 18.81
N VAL A 432 -24.93 21.65 17.84
CA VAL A 432 -26.07 22.58 17.97
C VAL A 432 -27.06 22.37 16.82
N THR A 433 -28.25 23.01 16.92
CA THR A 433 -29.23 22.97 15.82
C THR A 433 -28.84 23.92 14.70
N GLU A 434 -29.30 23.65 13.46
CA GLU A 434 -29.10 24.58 12.33
C GLU A 434 -29.70 26.00 12.61
N ASN A 435 -30.80 26.07 13.37
CA ASN A 435 -31.40 27.35 13.76
C ASN A 435 -30.45 28.13 14.69
N THR A 436 -29.72 27.47 15.55
CA THR A 436 -28.69 28.09 16.40
C THR A 436 -27.57 28.66 15.53
N VAL A 437 -27.10 27.91 14.53
CA VAL A 437 -26.06 28.35 13.57
C VAL A 437 -26.59 29.56 12.75
N LYS A 438 -27.84 29.52 12.29
CA LYS A 438 -28.47 30.68 11.61
C LYS A 438 -28.49 31.93 12.50
N GLY A 439 -28.77 31.74 13.78
CA GLY A 439 -28.74 32.82 14.76
C GLY A 439 -27.35 33.44 14.96
N HIS A 440 -26.32 32.59 15.08
CA HIS A 440 -24.92 33.05 15.14
C HIS A 440 -24.49 33.72 13.84
N THR A 441 -24.83 33.17 12.68
CA THR A 441 -24.52 33.75 11.36
C THR A 441 -25.17 35.12 11.21
N LYS A 442 -26.44 35.32 11.63
CA LYS A 442 -27.13 36.61 11.56
C LYS A 442 -26.42 37.67 12.40
N ARG A 443 -26.05 37.35 13.65
CA ARG A 443 -25.30 38.25 14.53
C ARG A 443 -23.90 38.56 14.00
N LEU A 444 -23.20 37.55 13.49
CA LEU A 444 -21.91 37.70 12.83
C LEU A 444 -21.96 38.66 11.66
N TYR A 445 -22.92 38.47 10.75
CA TYR A 445 -23.10 39.35 9.58
C TYR A 445 -23.43 40.78 9.98
N ALA A 446 -24.28 40.97 10.98
CA ALA A 446 -24.60 42.31 11.49
C ALA A 446 -23.37 43.02 12.09
N LYS A 447 -22.51 42.31 12.83
CA LYS A 447 -21.29 42.88 13.41
C LYS A 447 -20.22 43.21 12.35
N LEU A 448 -20.15 42.43 11.29
CA LEU A 448 -19.18 42.62 10.21
C LEU A 448 -19.69 43.58 9.11
N GLY A 449 -20.97 43.90 9.09
CA GLY A 449 -21.59 44.75 8.06
C GLY A 449 -21.68 44.02 6.70
N VAL A 450 -21.80 42.70 6.69
CA VAL A 450 -21.93 41.89 5.48
C VAL A 450 -23.31 41.22 5.42
N HIS A 451 -23.78 40.94 4.20
CA HIS A 451 -25.11 40.36 3.99
C HIS A 451 -25.08 38.96 3.35
N SER A 452 -23.94 38.54 2.88
CA SER A 452 -23.77 37.25 2.20
C SER A 452 -22.47 36.54 2.57
N LYS A 453 -22.45 35.22 2.34
CA LYS A 453 -21.23 34.43 2.49
C LYS A 453 -20.11 34.89 1.54
N LYS A 454 -20.50 35.38 0.35
CA LYS A 454 -19.54 35.89 -0.65
C LYS A 454 -18.89 37.18 -0.17
N GLU A 455 -19.67 38.09 0.40
CA GLU A 455 -19.16 39.35 1.00
C GLU A 455 -18.25 39.06 2.20
N LEU A 456 -18.62 38.09 3.04
CA LEU A 456 -17.77 37.66 4.14
C LEU A 456 -16.40 37.12 3.65
N GLN A 457 -16.38 36.31 2.59
CA GLN A 457 -15.16 35.84 1.98
C GLN A 457 -14.31 36.98 1.42
N GLN A 458 -14.92 37.89 0.69
CA GLN A 458 -14.23 39.09 0.18
C GLN A 458 -13.63 39.96 1.29
N LEU A 459 -14.35 40.12 2.42
CA LEU A 459 -13.85 40.88 3.56
C LEU A 459 -12.59 40.21 4.18
N ILE A 460 -12.57 38.90 4.27
CA ILE A 460 -11.42 38.11 4.78
C ILE A 460 -10.25 38.15 3.80
N ASP A 461 -10.50 38.19 2.50
CA ASP A 461 -9.45 38.28 1.48
C ASP A 461 -8.74 39.64 1.48
N LEU A 462 -9.40 40.68 1.99
CA LEU A 462 -8.85 42.03 2.11
C LEU A 462 -8.09 42.30 3.42
N GLU A 463 -8.22 41.43 4.44
CA GLU A 463 -7.48 41.50 5.72
C GLU A 463 -6.18 40.67 5.65
#